data_38395770e836a22e2a981334187c4232
#
_entry.id   38395770e836a22e2a981334187c4232
#
_cell.length_a   1.000
_cell.length_b   1.000
_cell.length_c   1.000
_cell.angle_alpha   90.00
_cell.angle_beta   90.00
_cell.angle_gamma   90.00
#
_symmetry.space_group_name_H-M   'P 1'
#
loop_
_entity.id
_entity.type
_entity.pdbx_description
1 polymer ?
#
loop_
_entity_poly.entity_id
_entity_poly.type
_entity_poly.pdbx_seq_one_letter_code
_entity_poly.pdbx_strand_id
1 'polypeptide(L)'
;MAPDTRLVLFHKQGTSARTRFLRFGDSLLAFAPLPAGAVLRAEGEPPGTVTPHPAPVLKQAELRLGLPPGSLLAEAEYCATVDTPQGEVQVLLAGFTTTDPPFVAANDAGGRFIAITEARGLPPIELELARRAYTTILG
;
A
#
# COMPACT_ATOMS: atom_id res chain seq x y z
N MET A 1 5.85 -7.75 -9.99
CA MET A 1 6.14 -6.51 -9.24
C MET A 1 7.63 -6.42 -8.99
N ALA A 2 8.18 -5.24 -9.14
CA ALA A 2 9.61 -5.03 -8.87
C ALA A 2 9.90 -5.32 -7.40
N PRO A 3 11.02 -5.99 -7.07
CA PRO A 3 11.36 -6.31 -5.67
C PRO A 3 11.66 -5.08 -4.82
N ASP A 4 11.91 -3.94 -5.45
CA ASP A 4 12.17 -2.66 -4.81
C ASP A 4 10.93 -1.77 -4.68
N THR A 5 9.76 -2.32 -4.90
CA THR A 5 8.48 -1.59 -4.82
C THR A 5 7.49 -2.34 -3.95
N ARG A 6 6.75 -1.58 -3.13
CA ARG A 6 5.64 -2.09 -2.31
C ARG A 6 4.43 -1.20 -2.51
N LEU A 7 3.25 -1.75 -2.23
CA LEU A 7 1.99 -1.01 -2.29
C LEU A 7 1.29 -1.04 -0.92
N VAL A 8 0.78 0.12 -0.52
CA VAL A 8 -0.27 0.19 0.51
C VAL A 8 -1.59 0.26 -0.25
N LEU A 9 -2.48 -0.69 0.00
CA LEU A 9 -3.77 -0.78 -0.68
C LEU A 9 -4.89 -0.40 0.29
N PHE A 10 -5.80 0.47 -0.18
CA PHE A 10 -6.90 0.94 0.66
C PHE A 10 -8.21 0.99 -0.12
N HIS A 11 -9.31 1.06 0.62
CA HIS A 11 -10.63 1.33 0.07
C HIS A 11 -11.30 2.41 0.91
N LYS A 12 -11.75 3.48 0.23
CA LYS A 12 -12.54 4.55 0.87
C LYS A 12 -13.97 4.46 0.37
N GLN A 13 -14.90 4.16 1.26
CA GLN A 13 -16.28 3.99 0.90
C GLN A 13 -16.95 5.36 0.70
N GLY A 14 -17.56 5.58 -0.46
CA GLY A 14 -18.05 6.89 -0.84
C GLY A 14 -19.17 7.42 0.04
N THR A 15 -20.08 6.54 0.48
CA THR A 15 -21.26 6.95 1.25
C THR A 15 -20.97 7.24 2.72
N SER A 16 -19.99 6.56 3.31
CA SER A 16 -19.66 6.67 4.73
C SER A 16 -18.28 7.25 4.99
N ALA A 17 -17.50 7.48 3.93
CA ALA A 17 -16.09 7.87 4.00
C ALA A 17 -15.23 6.91 4.84
N ARG A 18 -15.73 5.71 5.11
CA ARG A 18 -15.00 4.71 5.88
C ARG A 18 -13.81 4.21 5.09
N THR A 19 -12.62 4.32 5.69
CA THR A 19 -11.37 3.92 5.06
C THR A 19 -10.88 2.62 5.69
N ARG A 20 -10.56 1.65 4.81
CA ARG A 20 -9.99 0.37 5.21
C ARG A 20 -8.69 0.15 4.48
N PHE A 21 -7.75 -0.49 5.15
CA PHE A 21 -6.48 -0.92 4.54
C PHE A 21 -6.48 -2.42 4.36
N LEU A 22 -5.82 -2.88 3.30
CA LEU A 22 -5.67 -4.31 3.05
C LEU A 22 -4.43 -4.82 3.77
N ARG A 23 -4.62 -5.77 4.68
CA ARG A 23 -3.57 -6.37 5.49
C ARG A 23 -3.34 -7.82 5.06
N PHE A 24 -2.07 -8.17 4.88
CA PHE A 24 -1.64 -9.54 4.56
C PHE A 24 -0.83 -10.07 5.75
N GLY A 25 -1.46 -10.95 6.56
CA GLY A 25 -0.80 -11.45 7.77
C GLY A 25 -0.41 -10.30 8.69
N ASP A 26 0.88 -10.12 8.94
CA ASP A 26 1.42 -9.08 9.82
C ASP A 26 1.93 -7.86 9.07
N SER A 27 1.49 -7.66 7.83
CA SER A 27 1.98 -6.57 6.99
C SER A 27 0.85 -5.87 6.23
N LEU A 28 0.92 -4.53 6.11
CA LEU A 28 0.07 -3.75 5.22
C LEU A 28 0.64 -3.65 3.81
N LEU A 29 1.82 -4.19 3.58
CA LEU A 29 2.50 -4.00 2.30
C LEU A 29 2.22 -5.15 1.33
N ALA A 30 1.76 -4.81 0.17
CA ALA A 30 1.57 -5.78 -0.91
C ALA A 30 2.84 -5.81 -1.78
N PHE A 31 3.41 -6.95 -2.08
CA PHE A 31 2.93 -8.27 -1.66
C PHE A 31 3.99 -8.99 -0.82
N ALA A 32 4.83 -8.24 -0.18
CA ALA A 32 5.84 -8.75 0.73
C ALA A 32 6.15 -7.71 1.80
N PRO A 33 6.50 -8.13 3.01
CA PRO A 33 6.96 -7.19 4.03
C PRO A 33 8.31 -6.60 3.62
N LEU A 34 8.72 -5.55 4.34
CA LEU A 34 10.05 -4.98 4.18
C LEU A 34 11.10 -5.92 4.75
N PRO A 35 12.31 -5.96 4.15
CA PRO A 35 13.39 -6.75 4.72
C PRO A 35 13.84 -6.19 6.07
N ALA A 36 14.50 -7.02 6.86
CA ALA A 36 15.08 -6.59 8.13
C ALA A 36 16.09 -5.46 7.91
N GLY A 37 16.16 -4.53 8.85
CA GLY A 37 17.05 -3.37 8.75
C GLY A 37 16.50 -2.22 7.92
N ALA A 38 15.23 -2.26 7.58
CA ALA A 38 14.58 -1.19 6.81
C ALA A 38 14.44 0.09 7.67
N VAL A 39 14.76 1.23 7.08
CA VAL A 39 14.65 2.54 7.72
C VAL A 39 13.86 3.47 6.81
N LEU A 40 12.78 4.04 7.33
CA LEU A 40 11.91 4.95 6.59
C LEU A 40 12.55 6.34 6.53
N ARG A 41 12.64 6.91 5.33
CA ARG A 41 13.07 8.29 5.17
C ARG A 41 12.01 9.28 5.63
N ALA A 42 12.47 10.46 6.03
CA ALA A 42 11.59 11.54 6.43
C ALA A 42 10.65 11.95 5.29
N GLU A 43 9.48 12.47 5.65
CA GLU A 43 8.53 12.99 4.66
C GLU A 43 9.18 14.10 3.83
N GLY A 44 8.93 14.06 2.53
CA GLY A 44 9.47 15.07 1.60
C GLY A 44 10.91 14.86 1.18
N GLU A 45 11.61 13.89 1.75
CA GLU A 45 12.97 13.58 1.33
C GLU A 45 12.93 12.84 -0.01
N PRO A 46 13.61 13.35 -1.05
CA PRO A 46 13.52 12.75 -2.37
C PRO A 46 14.21 11.38 -2.42
N PRO A 47 13.73 10.47 -3.28
CA PRO A 47 14.42 9.20 -3.49
C PRO A 47 15.74 9.41 -4.21
N GLY A 48 16.71 8.54 -3.96
CA GLY A 48 17.98 8.51 -4.66
C GLY A 48 17.94 7.77 -5.99
N THR A 49 16.83 7.04 -6.23
CA THR A 49 16.60 6.30 -7.48
C THR A 49 15.35 6.81 -8.17
N VAL A 50 15.18 6.43 -9.44
CA VAL A 50 13.97 6.80 -10.20
C VAL A 50 12.76 6.08 -9.61
N THR A 51 11.72 6.84 -9.26
CA THR A 51 10.46 6.27 -8.80
C THR A 51 9.79 5.52 -9.96
N PRO A 52 9.36 4.27 -9.76
CA PRO A 52 8.69 3.53 -10.82
C PRO A 52 7.36 4.20 -11.20
N HIS A 53 7.01 4.11 -12.48
CA HIS A 53 5.70 4.57 -12.92
C HIS A 53 4.63 3.65 -12.29
N PRO A 54 3.56 4.21 -11.71
CA PRO A 54 2.58 3.40 -10.97
C PRO A 54 1.79 2.43 -11.85
N ALA A 55 1.52 2.75 -13.11
CA ALA A 55 0.62 1.96 -13.94
C ALA A 55 1.02 0.48 -14.06
N PRO A 56 2.26 0.11 -14.39
CA PRO A 56 2.65 -1.30 -14.46
C PRO A 56 2.56 -2.00 -13.09
N VAL A 57 2.86 -1.29 -12.02
CA VAL A 57 2.81 -1.83 -10.65
C VAL A 57 1.36 -2.17 -10.28
N LEU A 58 0.42 -1.27 -10.58
CA LEU A 58 -1.00 -1.48 -10.31
C LEU A 58 -1.57 -2.61 -11.17
N LYS A 59 -1.18 -2.69 -12.42
CA LYS A 59 -1.63 -3.77 -13.32
C LYS A 59 -1.21 -5.14 -12.78
N GLN A 60 0.02 -5.27 -12.31
CA GLN A 60 0.51 -6.49 -11.70
C GLN A 60 -0.28 -6.83 -10.43
N ALA A 61 -0.57 -5.83 -9.61
CA ALA A 61 -1.35 -6.03 -8.39
C ALA A 61 -2.77 -6.49 -8.70
N GLU A 62 -3.42 -5.88 -9.70
CA GLU A 62 -4.76 -6.29 -10.14
C GLU A 62 -4.76 -7.75 -10.61
N LEU A 63 -3.79 -8.13 -11.42
CA LEU A 63 -3.66 -9.51 -11.88
C LEU A 63 -3.47 -10.49 -10.72
N ARG A 64 -2.63 -10.12 -9.77
CA ARG A 64 -2.34 -10.97 -8.61
C ARG A 64 -3.56 -11.15 -7.70
N LEU A 65 -4.39 -10.11 -7.59
CA LEU A 65 -5.63 -10.15 -6.81
C LEU A 65 -6.80 -10.76 -7.59
N GLY A 66 -6.60 -11.07 -8.87
CA GLY A 66 -7.68 -11.60 -9.70
C GLY A 66 -8.75 -10.57 -10.01
N LEU A 67 -8.39 -9.29 -10.07
CA LEU A 67 -9.32 -8.18 -10.32
C LEU A 67 -9.17 -7.66 -11.75
N PRO A 68 -10.26 -7.11 -12.32
CA PRO A 68 -10.18 -6.55 -13.67
C PRO A 68 -9.34 -5.28 -13.70
N PRO A 69 -8.83 -4.91 -14.90
CA PRO A 69 -8.11 -3.64 -15.09
C PRO A 69 -8.97 -2.44 -14.64
N GLY A 70 -8.33 -1.47 -13.99
CA GLY A 70 -9.03 -0.30 -13.47
C GLY A 70 -9.57 -0.47 -12.06
N SER A 71 -9.33 -1.62 -11.42
CA SER A 71 -9.74 -1.84 -10.03
C SER A 71 -8.92 -1.05 -9.02
N LEU A 72 -7.73 -0.60 -9.41
CA LEU A 72 -6.85 0.19 -8.56
C LEU A 72 -6.52 1.53 -9.22
N LEU A 73 -6.46 2.57 -8.41
CA LEU A 73 -6.08 3.91 -8.84
C LEU A 73 -4.97 4.42 -7.91
N ALA A 74 -3.87 4.87 -8.51
CA ALA A 74 -2.74 5.38 -7.74
C ALA A 74 -3.05 6.74 -7.13
N GLU A 75 -2.59 6.94 -5.89
CA GLU A 75 -2.54 8.25 -5.25
C GLU A 75 -1.20 8.88 -5.59
N ALA A 76 -1.19 9.76 -6.59
CA ALA A 76 0.02 10.31 -7.17
C ALA A 76 0.85 11.15 -6.19
N GLU A 77 0.22 11.70 -5.17
CA GLU A 77 0.88 12.55 -4.17
C GLU A 77 1.63 11.74 -3.11
N TYR A 78 1.43 10.43 -3.09
CA TYR A 78 2.07 9.57 -2.08
C TYR A 78 3.23 8.81 -2.69
N CYS A 79 4.39 8.99 -2.10
CA CYS A 79 5.55 8.13 -2.34
C CYS A 79 6.43 8.19 -1.11
N ALA A 80 6.69 7.03 -0.52
CA ALA A 80 7.60 6.92 0.61
C ALA A 80 8.81 6.11 0.19
N THR A 81 9.98 6.49 0.70
CA THR A 81 11.23 5.81 0.43
C THR A 81 11.72 5.12 1.70
N VAL A 82 12.10 3.86 1.56
CA VAL A 82 12.64 3.05 2.64
C VAL A 82 14.03 2.60 2.24
N ASP A 83 15.01 2.85 3.10
CA ASP A 83 16.36 2.35 2.91
C ASP A 83 16.48 0.96 3.52
N THR A 84 16.99 0.01 2.74
CA THR A 84 17.19 -1.36 3.20
C THR A 84 18.63 -1.78 2.89
N PRO A 85 19.11 -2.88 3.52
CA PRO A 85 20.45 -3.38 3.20
C PRO A 85 20.62 -3.76 1.72
N GLN A 86 19.53 -4.02 1.00
CA GLN A 86 19.57 -4.37 -0.43
C GLN A 86 19.31 -3.17 -1.34
N GLY A 87 19.14 -1.97 -0.79
CA GLY A 87 18.89 -0.75 -1.56
C GLY A 87 17.58 -0.08 -1.19
N GLU A 88 17.19 0.92 -1.98
CA GLU A 88 15.95 1.66 -1.74
C GLU A 88 14.72 0.87 -2.16
N VAL A 89 13.67 0.96 -1.34
CA VAL A 89 12.34 0.44 -1.66
C VAL A 89 11.39 1.62 -1.73
N GLN A 90 10.62 1.71 -2.81
CA GLN A 90 9.59 2.72 -2.96
C GLN A 90 8.25 2.14 -2.52
N VAL A 91 7.52 2.89 -1.69
CA VAL A 91 6.18 2.49 -1.25
C VAL A 91 5.18 3.43 -1.89
N LEU A 92 4.29 2.88 -2.67
CA LEU A 92 3.23 3.60 -3.37
C LEU A 92 1.88 3.33 -2.70
N LEU A 93 0.91 4.20 -2.96
CA LEU A 93 -0.44 4.09 -2.40
C LEU A 93 -1.44 3.95 -3.53
N ALA A 94 -2.36 2.99 -3.42
CA ALA A 94 -3.41 2.80 -4.41
C ALA A 94 -4.73 2.45 -3.74
N GLY A 95 -5.81 3.05 -4.24
CA GLY A 95 -7.16 2.80 -3.76
C GLY A 95 -7.95 1.92 -4.70
N PHE A 96 -8.78 1.06 -4.14
CA PHE A 96 -9.74 0.28 -4.92
C PHE A 96 -10.87 1.17 -5.42
N THR A 97 -11.23 1.03 -6.69
CA THR A 97 -12.25 1.85 -7.34
C THR A 97 -13.68 1.29 -7.19
N THR A 98 -13.82 0.11 -6.61
CA THR A 98 -15.11 -0.55 -6.42
C THR A 98 -15.95 0.16 -5.36
N THR A 99 -17.28 0.02 -5.46
CA THR A 99 -18.21 0.62 -4.49
C THR A 99 -17.98 0.07 -3.09
N ASP A 100 -17.83 -1.24 -2.98
CA ASP A 100 -17.49 -1.91 -1.73
C ASP A 100 -16.08 -2.49 -1.80
N PRO A 101 -15.42 -2.70 -0.66
CA PRO A 101 -14.12 -3.38 -0.68
C PRO A 101 -14.26 -4.75 -1.35
N PRO A 102 -13.27 -5.16 -2.17
CA PRO A 102 -13.32 -6.48 -2.81
C PRO A 102 -12.94 -7.59 -1.81
N PHE A 103 -13.84 -7.87 -0.89
CA PHE A 103 -13.58 -8.79 0.23
C PHE A 103 -13.20 -10.19 -0.23
N VAL A 104 -13.88 -10.72 -1.26
CA VAL A 104 -13.62 -12.08 -1.75
C VAL A 104 -12.23 -12.17 -2.36
N ALA A 105 -11.88 -11.23 -3.23
CA ALA A 105 -10.56 -11.21 -3.85
C ALA A 105 -9.44 -11.05 -2.81
N ALA A 106 -9.66 -10.19 -1.82
CA ALA A 106 -8.70 -10.00 -0.74
C ALA A 106 -8.51 -11.27 0.06
N ASN A 107 -9.60 -11.92 0.45
CA ASN A 107 -9.56 -13.17 1.21
C ASN A 107 -8.86 -14.28 0.43
N ASP A 108 -9.14 -14.40 -0.85
CA ASP A 108 -8.50 -15.40 -1.72
C ASP A 108 -7.01 -15.18 -1.85
N ALA A 109 -6.56 -13.94 -1.73
CA ALA A 109 -5.14 -13.59 -1.76
C ALA A 109 -4.46 -13.67 -0.38
N GLY A 110 -5.19 -14.08 0.65
CA GLY A 110 -4.66 -14.21 2.01
C GLY A 110 -4.67 -12.90 2.80
N GLY A 111 -5.44 -11.91 2.34
CA GLY A 111 -5.54 -10.61 2.99
C GLY A 111 -6.89 -10.38 3.65
N ARG A 112 -6.98 -9.30 4.41
CA ARG A 112 -8.24 -8.82 4.98
C ARG A 112 -8.22 -7.31 5.11
N PHE A 113 -9.38 -6.69 4.98
CA PHE A 113 -9.52 -5.26 5.18
C PHE A 113 -9.66 -4.95 6.67
N ILE A 114 -8.90 -3.93 7.11
CA ILE A 114 -8.92 -3.47 8.49
C ILE A 114 -9.10 -1.96 8.54
N ALA A 115 -9.66 -1.46 9.64
CA ALA A 115 -9.59 -0.04 9.96
C ALA A 115 -8.19 0.29 10.50
N ILE A 116 -7.78 1.57 10.39
CA ILE A 116 -6.47 1.96 10.90
C ILE A 116 -6.31 1.70 12.41
N THR A 117 -7.41 1.78 13.14
CA THR A 117 -7.44 1.48 14.58
C THR A 117 -7.20 0.01 14.90
N GLU A 118 -7.31 -0.86 13.88
CA GLU A 118 -7.07 -2.30 14.00
C GLU A 118 -5.66 -2.70 13.57
N ALA A 119 -4.78 -1.74 13.38
CA ALA A 119 -3.43 -1.97 12.86
C ALA A 119 -2.46 -2.48 13.93
N ARG A 120 -2.95 -3.21 14.93
CA ARG A 120 -2.12 -3.78 15.99
C ARG A 120 -1.23 -4.88 15.45
N GLY A 121 -0.01 -4.96 16.00
CA GLY A 121 0.95 -6.00 15.64
C GLY A 121 1.72 -5.71 14.37
N LEU A 122 1.47 -4.58 13.72
CA LEU A 122 2.25 -4.16 12.56
C LEU A 122 3.59 -3.57 13.01
N PRO A 123 4.65 -3.73 12.20
CA PRO A 123 5.92 -3.08 12.51
C PRO A 123 5.76 -1.55 12.61
N PRO A 124 6.53 -0.87 13.47
CA PRO A 124 6.42 0.59 13.62
C PRO A 124 6.60 1.35 12.30
N ILE A 125 7.48 0.90 11.41
CA ILE A 125 7.68 1.51 10.10
C ILE A 125 6.40 1.46 9.25
N GLU A 126 5.65 0.37 9.32
CA GLU A 126 4.39 0.23 8.58
C GLU A 126 3.28 1.08 9.20
N LEU A 127 3.26 1.24 10.53
CA LEU A 127 2.33 2.15 11.19
C LEU A 127 2.54 3.59 10.72
N GLU A 128 3.79 4.01 10.57
CA GLU A 128 4.09 5.35 10.05
C GLU A 128 3.71 5.49 8.58
N LEU A 129 3.96 4.46 7.77
CA LEU A 129 3.52 4.44 6.37
C LEU A 129 2.00 4.57 6.27
N ALA A 130 1.27 3.85 7.12
CA ALA A 130 -0.19 3.92 7.18
C ALA A 130 -0.68 5.29 7.62
N ARG A 131 -0.01 5.92 8.60
CA ARG A 131 -0.35 7.27 9.05
C ARG A 131 -0.21 8.28 7.91
N ARG A 132 0.89 8.21 7.17
CA ARG A 132 1.12 9.08 6.00
C ARG A 132 0.08 8.84 4.92
N ALA A 133 -0.25 7.56 4.68
CA ALA A 133 -1.28 7.20 3.70
C ALA A 133 -2.64 7.77 4.12
N TYR A 134 -3.01 7.63 5.38
CA TYR A 134 -4.28 8.15 5.88
C TYR A 134 -4.39 9.66 5.71
N THR A 135 -3.31 10.39 5.96
CA THR A 135 -3.25 11.84 5.76
C THR A 135 -3.47 12.19 4.28
N THR A 136 -2.86 11.46 3.36
CA THR A 136 -3.04 11.67 1.92
C THR A 136 -4.48 11.37 1.50
N ILE A 137 -5.06 10.28 2.00
CA ILE A 137 -6.43 9.85 1.65
C ILE A 137 -7.46 10.91 2.11
N LEU A 138 -7.28 11.46 3.30
CA LEU A 138 -8.21 12.44 3.86
C LEU A 138 -8.00 13.84 3.28
N GLY A 139 -6.82 14.11 2.84
CA GLY A 139 -6.37 15.39 2.47
C GLY A 139 -6.57 16.09 1.34
#